data_0df3166b738f6386d7d0a7974ca1ab81
#
_entry.id   0df3166b738f6386d7d0a7974ca1ab81
#
_cell.length_a   1.000
_cell.length_b   1.000
_cell.length_c   1.000
_cell.angle_alpha   90.00
_cell.angle_beta   90.00
_cell.angle_gamma   90.00
#
_symmetry.space_group_name_H-M   'P 1'
#
loop_
_entity.id
_entity.type
_entity.pdbx_description
1 polymer ?
#
loop_
_entity_poly.entity_id
_entity_poly.type
_entity_poly.pdbx_seq_one_letter_code
_entity_poly.pdbx_strand_id
1 'polypeptide(L)'
;MSYIKKIVDYFFHHDFSEETIRKVHQRLTKGDDRPEVDDALLSVWDTMGFPEMNENHSEQAFSQLSRQLGFSEQKEPVRKSLRPTSFVMKLAAIWLLPLIMLSFSVYFYWQANTVKDAVADVSLIEHFVPAGKREQIILPDSSRVWLNSGSVLIYPSTFIGQTRDVYLSGEGYFEVEKNAEQPFIVKARTLNVEVLGTRFNILAYPEVKQIATTLEEGSVRVCLQDNDKKVYHLVPDEQLVYNIDFGVADIKQVVSADYSDWREGGLLFDNYSFSDIIRILQRTYGVNVHLQTSVYNNNKITVHFNKNESLENIFMLLKELIPGLEYRIENKDIFLK
;
A
#
# COMPACT_ATOMS: atom_id res chain seq x y z
N MET A 1 -19.23 -16.53 8.97
CA MET A 1 -18.42 -15.44 8.39
C MET A 1 -19.24 -14.18 8.53
N SER A 2 -18.77 -13.17 9.29
CA SER A 2 -19.53 -11.93 9.53
C SER A 2 -19.85 -11.24 8.20
N TYR A 3 -21.01 -10.61 8.12
CA TYR A 3 -21.47 -9.86 6.95
C TYR A 3 -20.49 -8.72 6.60
N ILE A 4 -19.89 -8.11 7.61
CA ILE A 4 -18.88 -7.04 7.49
C ILE A 4 -17.61 -7.57 6.80
N LYS A 5 -17.13 -8.76 7.17
CA LYS A 5 -15.97 -9.40 6.54
C LYS A 5 -16.16 -9.61 5.03
N LYS A 6 -17.34 -9.99 4.60
CA LYS A 6 -17.67 -10.13 3.16
C LYS A 6 -17.69 -8.80 2.43
N ILE A 7 -18.14 -7.73 3.09
CA ILE A 7 -18.16 -6.38 2.50
C ILE A 7 -16.74 -5.84 2.33
N VAL A 8 -15.89 -5.99 3.37
CA VAL A 8 -14.49 -5.53 3.34
C VAL A 8 -13.71 -6.31 2.27
N ASP A 9 -13.79 -7.63 2.26
CA ASP A 9 -13.14 -8.49 1.27
C ASP A 9 -13.60 -8.16 -0.17
N TYR A 10 -14.90 -7.95 -0.37
CA TYR A 10 -15.47 -7.58 -1.66
C TYR A 10 -15.03 -6.18 -2.10
N PHE A 11 -14.88 -5.23 -1.15
CA PHE A 11 -14.43 -3.86 -1.42
C PHE A 11 -12.98 -3.80 -1.94
N PHE A 12 -12.08 -4.64 -1.43
CA PHE A 12 -10.68 -4.67 -1.87
C PHE A 12 -10.45 -5.42 -3.18
N HIS A 13 -11.43 -6.23 -3.63
CA HIS A 13 -11.30 -7.04 -4.85
C HIS A 13 -12.12 -6.56 -6.04
N HIS A 14 -12.92 -5.48 -5.88
CA HIS A 14 -13.82 -5.00 -6.93
C HIS A 14 -13.79 -3.48 -7.07
N ASP A 15 -14.05 -2.99 -8.28
CA ASP A 15 -14.15 -1.56 -8.57
C ASP A 15 -15.55 -1.02 -8.23
N PHE A 16 -15.61 0.11 -7.53
CA PHE A 16 -16.86 0.75 -7.10
C PHE A 16 -16.96 2.20 -7.55
N SER A 17 -18.17 2.68 -7.71
CA SER A 17 -18.45 4.10 -7.94
C SER A 17 -18.13 4.91 -6.68
N GLU A 18 -17.74 6.19 -6.85
CA GLU A 18 -17.45 7.12 -5.73
C GLU A 18 -18.59 7.19 -4.70
N GLU A 19 -19.84 7.10 -5.16
CA GLU A 19 -21.01 7.14 -4.27
C GLU A 19 -21.05 5.89 -3.36
N THR A 20 -20.69 4.73 -3.91
CA THR A 20 -20.62 3.48 -3.16
C THR A 20 -19.48 3.50 -2.17
N ILE A 21 -18.30 3.99 -2.57
CA ILE A 21 -17.13 4.16 -1.70
C ILE A 21 -17.48 5.06 -0.53
N ARG A 22 -18.13 6.20 -0.77
CA ARG A 22 -18.56 7.13 0.27
C ARG A 22 -19.58 6.53 1.23
N LYS A 23 -20.55 5.73 0.72
CA LYS A 23 -21.56 5.05 1.56
C LYS A 23 -20.93 3.97 2.45
N VAL A 24 -20.00 3.18 1.90
CA VAL A 24 -19.25 2.17 2.64
C VAL A 24 -18.40 2.83 3.71
N HIS A 25 -17.65 3.88 3.37
CA HIS A 25 -16.85 4.67 4.32
C HIS A 25 -17.71 5.22 5.47
N GLN A 26 -18.85 5.87 5.15
CA GLN A 26 -19.76 6.39 6.18
C GLN A 26 -20.30 5.30 7.12
N ARG A 27 -20.52 4.10 6.60
CA ARG A 27 -21.04 2.99 7.40
C ARG A 27 -19.95 2.38 8.28
N LEU A 28 -18.72 2.26 7.77
CA LEU A 28 -17.55 1.77 8.50
C LEU A 28 -17.11 2.73 9.62
N THR A 29 -17.26 4.06 9.40
CA THR A 29 -16.82 5.07 10.37
C THR A 29 -17.85 5.48 11.41
N LYS A 30 -19.15 5.24 11.18
CA LYS A 30 -20.26 5.71 12.05
C LYS A 30 -20.98 4.61 12.83
N GLY A 31 -20.62 3.32 12.64
CA GLY A 31 -21.31 2.20 13.29
C GLY A 31 -20.75 1.84 14.66
N ASP A 32 -21.61 1.28 15.53
CA ASP A 32 -21.22 0.61 16.79
C ASP A 32 -20.39 -0.67 16.55
N ASP A 33 -20.17 -1.04 15.29
CA ASP A 33 -19.54 -2.29 14.82
C ASP A 33 -18.02 -2.17 14.64
N ARG A 34 -17.35 -1.16 15.23
CA ARG A 34 -15.89 -0.94 15.12
C ARG A 34 -15.04 -2.19 15.37
N PRO A 35 -15.30 -3.00 16.42
CA PRO A 35 -14.48 -4.20 16.65
C PRO A 35 -14.59 -5.24 15.53
N GLU A 36 -15.75 -5.39 14.91
CA GLU A 36 -15.96 -6.33 13.80
C GLU A 36 -15.35 -5.83 12.49
N VAL A 37 -15.31 -4.51 12.30
CA VAL A 37 -14.66 -3.86 11.14
C VAL A 37 -13.14 -3.99 11.26
N ASP A 38 -12.57 -3.73 12.43
CA ASP A 38 -11.14 -3.86 12.69
C ASP A 38 -10.68 -5.33 12.51
N ASP A 39 -11.47 -6.28 12.98
CA ASP A 39 -11.20 -7.72 12.81
C ASP A 39 -11.32 -8.16 11.34
N ALA A 40 -12.27 -7.59 10.60
CA ALA A 40 -12.41 -7.83 9.16
C ALA A 40 -11.25 -7.24 8.37
N LEU A 41 -10.80 -6.02 8.67
CA LEU A 41 -9.64 -5.37 8.06
C LEU A 41 -8.35 -6.12 8.38
N LEU A 42 -8.15 -6.55 9.64
CA LEU A 42 -7.02 -7.39 10.03
C LEU A 42 -7.01 -8.73 9.27
N SER A 43 -8.18 -9.34 9.06
CA SER A 43 -8.25 -10.60 8.31
C SER A 43 -7.96 -10.45 6.83
N VAL A 44 -8.28 -9.31 6.22
CA VAL A 44 -7.88 -8.96 4.85
C VAL A 44 -6.39 -8.66 4.82
N TRP A 45 -5.87 -7.96 5.83
CA TRP A 45 -4.44 -7.72 6.03
C TRP A 45 -3.64 -9.02 6.06
N ASP A 46 -4.08 -10.02 6.84
CA ASP A 46 -3.42 -11.33 6.95
C ASP A 46 -3.50 -12.16 5.66
N THR A 47 -4.56 -11.99 4.87
CA THR A 47 -4.73 -12.70 3.59
C THR A 47 -3.97 -12.06 2.42
N MET A 48 -3.63 -10.78 2.51
CA MET A 48 -2.88 -10.06 1.46
C MET A 48 -1.38 -10.31 1.46
N GLY A 49 -0.88 -11.20 2.30
CA GLY A 49 0.43 -11.79 2.07
C GLY A 49 1.51 -11.56 3.10
N PHE A 50 1.42 -12.33 4.16
CA PHE A 50 2.65 -12.94 4.66
C PHE A 50 2.76 -14.32 4.01
N PRO A 51 3.89 -14.66 3.34
CA PRO A 51 4.09 -16.03 2.93
C PRO A 51 4.04 -16.87 4.20
N GLU A 52 3.16 -17.88 4.25
CA GLU A 52 3.19 -18.91 5.27
C GLU A 52 4.63 -19.40 5.36
N MET A 53 5.27 -19.20 6.50
CA MET A 53 6.56 -19.83 6.77
C MET A 53 6.30 -21.32 6.85
N ASN A 54 6.52 -22.00 5.74
CA ASN A 54 6.39 -23.43 5.60
C ASN A 54 7.44 -24.07 6.55
N GLU A 55 7.00 -24.80 7.56
CA GLU A 55 7.86 -25.47 8.54
C GLU A 55 8.96 -26.33 7.89
N ASN A 56 8.73 -26.81 6.66
CA ASN A 56 9.70 -27.54 5.86
C ASN A 56 10.92 -26.71 5.41
N HIS A 57 10.82 -25.38 5.35
CA HIS A 57 11.95 -24.52 4.99
C HIS A 57 12.92 -24.28 6.16
N SER A 58 12.43 -24.30 7.39
CA SER A 58 13.27 -24.12 8.57
C SER A 58 14.17 -25.35 8.81
N GLU A 59 13.66 -26.55 8.61
CA GLU A 59 14.46 -27.79 8.73
C GLU A 59 15.50 -27.91 7.59
N GLN A 60 15.15 -27.53 6.37
CA GLN A 60 16.10 -27.53 5.25
C GLN A 60 17.21 -26.48 5.44
N ALA A 61 16.87 -25.27 5.90
CA ALA A 61 17.84 -24.24 6.23
C ALA A 61 18.76 -24.67 7.38
N PHE A 62 18.22 -25.31 8.42
CA PHE A 62 19.00 -25.82 9.53
C PHE A 62 19.93 -26.96 9.11
N SER A 63 19.50 -27.88 8.24
CA SER A 63 20.31 -28.97 7.71
C SER A 63 21.42 -28.48 6.76
N GLN A 64 21.18 -27.39 6.00
CA GLN A 64 22.21 -26.75 5.19
C GLN A 64 23.25 -26.01 6.06
N LEU A 65 22.79 -25.30 7.10
CA LEU A 65 23.67 -24.58 8.02
C LEU A 65 24.58 -25.54 8.81
N SER A 66 24.05 -26.67 9.27
CA SER A 66 24.82 -27.71 9.99
C SER A 66 25.88 -28.36 9.09
N ARG A 67 25.61 -28.54 7.79
CA ARG A 67 26.61 -28.99 6.79
C ARG A 67 27.68 -27.94 6.49
N GLN A 68 27.33 -26.68 6.44
CA GLN A 68 28.30 -25.59 6.20
C GLN A 68 29.18 -25.30 7.40
N LEU A 69 28.70 -25.54 8.61
CA LEU A 69 29.47 -25.35 9.85
C LEU A 69 30.36 -26.54 10.20
N GLY A 70 30.43 -27.57 9.36
CA GLY A 70 31.44 -28.62 9.45
C GLY A 70 31.34 -29.50 10.70
N PHE A 71 30.15 -29.74 11.24
CA PHE A 71 29.95 -30.77 12.26
C PHE A 71 30.05 -32.14 11.61
N SER A 72 31.29 -32.60 11.32
CA SER A 72 31.57 -33.99 11.00
C SER A 72 31.65 -34.81 12.27
N GLU A 73 30.90 -35.91 12.30
CA GLU A 73 31.07 -36.95 13.32
C GLU A 73 32.54 -37.35 13.39
N GLN A 74 33.23 -36.92 14.42
CA GLN A 74 34.53 -37.52 14.81
C GLN A 74 34.31 -38.67 15.76
N LYS A 75 34.69 -39.85 15.29
CA LYS A 75 34.83 -41.07 16.08
C LYS A 75 35.75 -40.86 17.27
N GLU A 76 35.39 -41.51 18.37
CA GLU A 76 36.03 -41.48 19.66
C GLU A 76 37.55 -41.71 19.66
N PRO A 77 38.25 -41.11 20.61
CA PRO A 77 39.43 -41.74 21.20
C PRO A 77 39.24 -42.08 22.69
N VAL A 78 39.41 -43.37 22.91
CA VAL A 78 40.07 -44.02 24.09
C VAL A 78 39.90 -43.37 25.46
N ARG A 79 39.25 -44.17 26.32
CA ARG A 79 39.11 -44.10 27.78
C ARG A 79 40.38 -43.61 28.49
N LYS A 80 40.25 -42.53 29.23
CA LYS A 80 41.02 -42.33 30.48
C LYS A 80 40.05 -42.41 31.64
N SER A 81 40.33 -43.34 32.52
CA SER A 81 39.71 -43.60 33.83
C SER A 81 39.69 -42.27 34.63
N LEU A 82 38.58 -41.65 34.75
CA LEU A 82 38.36 -40.60 35.74
C LEU A 82 37.69 -41.18 36.96
N ARG A 83 38.35 -40.99 38.09
CA ARG A 83 37.94 -41.40 39.46
C ARG A 83 36.46 -40.97 39.70
N PRO A 84 35.73 -41.77 40.53
CA PRO A 84 34.31 -41.46 40.77
C PRO A 84 34.22 -40.27 41.72
N THR A 85 34.12 -39.05 41.09
CA THR A 85 33.74 -37.87 41.84
C THR A 85 32.25 -37.85 41.95
N SER A 86 31.82 -38.16 43.14
CA SER A 86 30.56 -37.85 43.80
C SER A 86 29.26 -37.99 42.95
N PHE A 87 28.47 -38.92 43.35
CA PHE A 87 27.07 -39.16 43.03
C PHE A 87 26.22 -37.87 43.06
N VAL A 88 26.62 -36.91 43.91
CA VAL A 88 25.99 -35.56 44.04
C VAL A 88 26.15 -34.68 42.78
N MET A 89 27.30 -34.74 42.05
CA MET A 89 27.48 -34.00 40.80
C MET A 89 26.64 -34.54 39.66
N LYS A 90 26.37 -35.86 39.65
CA LYS A 90 25.49 -36.46 38.63
C LYS A 90 24.03 -36.09 38.84
N LEU A 91 23.58 -35.97 40.08
CA LEU A 91 22.25 -35.50 40.43
C LEU A 91 22.07 -34.01 40.13
N ALA A 92 23.09 -33.17 40.37
CA ALA A 92 23.04 -31.76 40.03
C ALA A 92 22.91 -31.50 38.51
N ALA A 93 23.59 -32.29 37.67
CA ALA A 93 23.47 -32.17 36.20
C ALA A 93 22.09 -32.57 35.69
N ILE A 94 21.41 -33.54 36.33
CA ILE A 94 20.06 -33.97 35.96
C ILE A 94 19.02 -32.85 36.23
N TRP A 95 19.22 -32.03 37.25
CA TRP A 95 18.33 -30.93 37.59
C TRP A 95 18.69 -29.62 36.90
N LEU A 96 19.94 -29.42 36.43
CA LEU A 96 20.37 -28.24 35.69
C LEU A 96 19.74 -28.17 34.28
N LEU A 97 19.63 -29.28 33.56
CA LEU A 97 19.04 -29.35 32.24
C LEU A 97 17.56 -28.91 32.22
N PRO A 98 16.67 -29.47 33.07
CA PRO A 98 15.27 -29.00 33.12
C PRO A 98 15.14 -27.55 33.61
N LEU A 99 16.02 -27.06 34.50
CA LEU A 99 16.03 -25.64 34.90
C LEU A 99 16.43 -24.70 33.77
N ILE A 100 17.42 -25.07 32.97
CA ILE A 100 17.82 -24.34 31.77
C ILE A 100 16.67 -24.37 30.75
N MET A 101 16.07 -25.53 30.48
CA MET A 101 14.92 -25.64 29.60
C MET A 101 13.72 -24.85 30.09
N LEU A 102 13.48 -24.85 31.41
CA LEU A 102 12.41 -24.05 32.00
C LEU A 102 12.69 -22.55 31.83
N SER A 103 13.93 -22.10 32.06
CA SER A 103 14.31 -20.70 31.87
C SER A 103 14.19 -20.25 30.39
N PHE A 104 14.60 -21.10 29.45
CA PHE A 104 14.39 -20.88 28.01
C PHE A 104 12.90 -20.85 27.66
N SER A 105 12.10 -21.78 28.18
CA SER A 105 10.67 -21.83 27.97
C SER A 105 9.97 -20.59 28.52
N VAL A 106 10.33 -20.13 29.70
CA VAL A 106 9.82 -18.91 30.34
C VAL A 106 10.27 -17.69 29.53
N TYR A 107 11.53 -17.63 29.10
CA TYR A 107 12.05 -16.55 28.27
C TYR A 107 11.29 -16.43 26.93
N PHE A 108 11.15 -17.57 26.20
CA PHE A 108 10.41 -17.60 24.95
C PHE A 108 8.91 -17.33 25.14
N TYR A 109 8.32 -17.80 26.23
CA TYR A 109 6.93 -17.50 26.58
C TYR A 109 6.73 -15.99 26.83
N TRP A 110 7.63 -15.35 27.56
CA TRP A 110 7.61 -13.91 27.78
C TRP A 110 7.82 -13.14 26.47
N GLN A 111 8.79 -13.54 25.68
CA GLN A 111 9.06 -12.92 24.38
C GLN A 111 7.87 -13.09 23.42
N ALA A 112 7.24 -14.25 23.38
CA ALA A 112 6.05 -14.49 22.56
C ALA A 112 4.84 -13.67 23.03
N ASN A 113 4.67 -13.48 24.34
CA ASN A 113 3.58 -12.65 24.86
C ASN A 113 3.82 -11.15 24.64
N THR A 114 5.04 -10.64 24.78
CA THR A 114 5.33 -9.23 24.49
C THR A 114 5.09 -8.89 23.02
N VAL A 115 5.36 -9.81 22.09
CA VAL A 115 5.04 -9.64 20.67
C VAL A 115 3.53 -9.69 20.44
N LYS A 116 2.81 -10.62 21.11
CA LYS A 116 1.34 -10.69 20.99
C LYS A 116 0.64 -9.46 21.53
N ASP A 117 1.09 -8.94 22.67
CA ASP A 117 0.54 -7.73 23.28
C ASP A 117 0.82 -6.50 22.40
N ALA A 118 2.00 -6.41 21.78
CA ALA A 118 2.35 -5.36 20.86
C ALA A 118 1.50 -5.43 19.57
N VAL A 119 1.21 -6.61 19.04
CA VAL A 119 0.35 -6.81 17.85
C VAL A 119 -1.13 -6.58 18.19
N ALA A 120 -1.58 -6.95 19.40
CA ALA A 120 -2.97 -6.78 19.82
C ALA A 120 -3.39 -5.30 19.98
N ASP A 121 -2.42 -4.39 20.14
CA ASP A 121 -2.68 -2.95 20.32
C ASP A 121 -2.52 -2.13 19.03
N VAL A 122 -2.24 -2.79 17.88
CA VAL A 122 -2.15 -2.11 16.58
C VAL A 122 -3.53 -1.96 15.97
N SER A 123 -4.06 -0.75 16.00
CA SER A 123 -5.25 -0.37 15.26
C SER A 123 -4.89 0.07 13.84
N LEU A 124 -5.74 -0.26 12.87
CA LEU A 124 -5.67 0.31 11.53
C LEU A 124 -6.35 1.67 11.52
N ILE A 125 -5.66 2.64 10.95
CA ILE A 125 -6.15 4.01 10.77
C ILE A 125 -6.54 4.14 9.29
N GLU A 126 -7.78 4.51 9.05
CA GLU A 126 -8.26 4.87 7.73
C GLU A 126 -8.33 6.39 7.61
N HIS A 127 -7.68 6.93 6.58
CA HIS A 127 -7.70 8.35 6.25
C HIS A 127 -8.33 8.56 4.88
N PHE A 128 -9.51 9.17 4.84
CA PHE A 128 -10.25 9.50 3.62
C PHE A 128 -10.22 10.99 3.35
N VAL A 129 -9.85 11.36 2.12
CA VAL A 129 -9.86 12.76 1.65
C VAL A 129 -11.11 12.99 0.79
N PRO A 130 -12.02 13.87 1.21
CA PRO A 130 -13.21 14.20 0.43
C PRO A 130 -12.87 14.84 -0.93
N ALA A 131 -13.81 14.74 -1.89
CA ALA A 131 -13.73 15.46 -3.15
C ALA A 131 -13.55 16.97 -2.91
N GLY A 132 -12.73 17.63 -3.71
CA GLY A 132 -12.41 19.04 -3.59
C GLY A 132 -11.36 19.38 -2.52
N LYS A 133 -10.78 18.40 -1.85
CA LYS A 133 -9.75 18.59 -0.82
C LYS A 133 -8.49 17.82 -1.15
N ARG A 134 -7.39 18.27 -0.57
CA ARG A 134 -6.09 17.58 -0.51
C ARG A 134 -5.61 17.66 0.90
N GLU A 135 -5.00 16.62 1.41
CA GLU A 135 -4.55 16.57 2.79
C GLU A 135 -3.15 15.99 2.87
N GLN A 136 -2.37 16.52 3.79
CA GLN A 136 -1.05 15.99 4.15
C GLN A 136 -1.17 15.29 5.49
N ILE A 137 -0.63 14.08 5.58
CA ILE A 137 -0.54 13.31 6.81
C ILE A 137 0.90 12.93 7.11
N ILE A 138 1.18 12.72 8.39
CA ILE A 138 2.47 12.20 8.86
C ILE A 138 2.21 10.81 9.42
N LEU A 139 2.92 9.82 8.90
CA LEU A 139 2.83 8.43 9.33
C LEU A 139 3.64 8.19 10.61
N PRO A 140 3.43 7.04 11.31
CA PRO A 140 4.14 6.72 12.54
C PRO A 140 5.66 6.65 12.43
N ASP A 141 6.20 6.41 11.22
CA ASP A 141 7.63 6.39 10.91
C ASP A 141 8.18 7.76 10.51
N SER A 142 7.39 8.83 10.64
CA SER A 142 7.68 10.20 10.20
C SER A 142 7.67 10.41 8.69
N SER A 143 7.33 9.42 7.89
CA SER A 143 7.06 9.58 6.45
C SER A 143 5.89 10.54 6.25
N ARG A 144 5.98 11.37 5.21
CA ARG A 144 4.94 12.33 4.84
C ARG A 144 4.19 11.83 3.61
N VAL A 145 2.87 11.91 3.66
CA VAL A 145 2.02 11.52 2.54
C VAL A 145 1.04 12.63 2.24
N TRP A 146 1.02 13.09 0.99
CA TRP A 146 -0.04 13.94 0.47
C TRP A 146 -1.05 13.05 -0.23
N LEU A 147 -2.31 13.22 0.10
CA LEU A 147 -3.43 12.49 -0.51
C LEU A 147 -4.27 13.44 -1.35
N ASN A 148 -4.52 13.05 -2.57
CA ASN A 148 -5.37 13.81 -3.48
C ASN A 148 -6.86 13.54 -3.21
N SER A 149 -7.72 14.35 -3.79
CA SER A 149 -9.19 14.29 -3.64
C SER A 149 -9.74 12.89 -3.91
N GLY A 150 -10.62 12.40 -3.06
CA GLY A 150 -11.25 11.08 -3.19
C GLY A 150 -10.33 9.90 -2.84
N SER A 151 -9.15 10.15 -2.28
CA SER A 151 -8.21 9.09 -1.91
C SER A 151 -8.46 8.55 -0.51
N VAL A 152 -8.13 7.29 -0.32
CA VAL A 152 -8.12 6.59 0.97
C VAL A 152 -6.74 6.02 1.21
N LEU A 153 -6.17 6.26 2.38
CA LEU A 153 -4.98 5.58 2.87
C LEU A 153 -5.31 4.82 4.15
N ILE A 154 -4.94 3.54 4.19
CA ILE A 154 -5.07 2.71 5.39
C ILE A 154 -3.66 2.33 5.84
N TYR A 155 -3.36 2.59 7.11
CA TYR A 155 -2.06 2.32 7.70
C TYR A 155 -2.18 1.96 9.17
N PRO A 156 -1.24 1.19 9.75
CA PRO A 156 -1.28 0.83 11.16
C PRO A 156 -0.87 2.01 12.05
N SER A 157 -1.41 2.05 13.27
CA SER A 157 -1.02 3.05 14.30
C SER A 157 0.46 2.98 14.66
N THR A 158 1.11 1.84 14.40
CA THR A 158 2.56 1.63 14.57
C THR A 158 3.02 0.53 13.60
N PHE A 159 4.14 0.73 12.92
CA PHE A 159 4.72 -0.28 12.05
C PHE A 159 5.46 -1.34 12.87
N ILE A 160 4.87 -2.53 12.97
CA ILE A 160 5.45 -3.70 13.65
C ILE A 160 5.84 -4.74 12.59
N GLY A 161 6.98 -5.41 12.81
CA GLY A 161 7.44 -6.46 11.91
C GLY A 161 8.55 -6.01 10.97
N GLN A 162 8.70 -6.72 9.85
CA GLN A 162 9.81 -6.55 8.93
C GLN A 162 9.56 -5.50 7.83
N THR A 163 8.32 -5.03 7.67
CA THR A 163 7.92 -4.08 6.65
C THR A 163 7.02 -2.98 7.23
N ARG A 164 6.93 -1.85 6.51
CA ARG A 164 6.04 -0.73 6.76
C ARG A 164 4.96 -0.72 5.69
N ASP A 165 3.88 -1.46 5.91
CA ASP A 165 2.84 -1.66 4.91
C ASP A 165 1.73 -0.63 5.04
N VAL A 166 1.31 -0.05 3.90
CA VAL A 166 0.16 0.83 3.80
C VAL A 166 -0.68 0.47 2.56
N TYR A 167 -1.96 0.77 2.58
CA TYR A 167 -2.89 0.52 1.48
C TYR A 167 -3.39 1.84 0.92
N LEU A 168 -3.25 2.01 -0.39
CA LEU A 168 -3.72 3.19 -1.10
C LEU A 168 -4.83 2.83 -2.09
N SER A 169 -5.94 3.56 -2.01
CA SER A 169 -6.96 3.65 -3.05
C SER A 169 -7.10 5.12 -3.44
N GLY A 170 -6.70 5.49 -4.65
CA GLY A 170 -6.66 6.88 -5.07
C GLY A 170 -5.30 7.35 -5.53
N GLU A 171 -4.95 8.59 -5.24
CA GLU A 171 -3.65 9.17 -5.58
C GLU A 171 -2.95 9.71 -4.34
N GLY A 172 -1.68 9.33 -4.21
CA GLY A 172 -0.83 9.77 -3.11
C GLY A 172 0.60 10.04 -3.55
N TYR A 173 1.16 11.11 -3.03
CA TYR A 173 2.58 11.42 -3.11
C TYR A 173 3.23 11.11 -1.77
N PHE A 174 4.31 10.36 -1.81
CA PHE A 174 4.99 9.83 -0.64
C PHE A 174 6.41 10.40 -0.55
N GLU A 175 6.75 10.94 0.61
CA GLU A 175 8.12 11.20 1.05
C GLU A 175 8.44 10.23 2.18
N VAL A 176 9.04 9.10 1.83
CA VAL A 176 9.29 8.00 2.77
C VAL A 176 10.63 8.20 3.47
N GLU A 177 10.62 8.11 4.80
CA GLU A 177 11.82 8.14 5.62
C GLU A 177 12.73 6.93 5.34
N LYS A 178 14.05 7.21 5.26
CA LYS A 178 15.06 6.20 4.92
C LYS A 178 15.20 5.15 6.01
N ASN A 179 14.87 3.91 5.69
CA ASN A 179 15.08 2.75 6.56
C ASN A 179 15.27 1.49 5.70
N ALA A 180 16.52 1.06 5.54
CA ALA A 180 16.86 -0.13 4.76
C ALA A 180 16.52 -1.45 5.47
N GLU A 181 16.41 -1.44 6.80
CA GLU A 181 16.11 -2.64 7.60
C GLU A 181 14.61 -2.97 7.60
N GLN A 182 13.75 -1.97 7.32
CA GLN A 182 12.30 -2.13 7.29
C GLN A 182 11.73 -1.45 6.04
N PRO A 183 11.66 -2.14 4.90
CA PRO A 183 11.11 -1.61 3.65
C PRO A 183 9.69 -1.04 3.82
N PHE A 184 9.38 0.03 3.09
CA PHE A 184 8.06 0.63 3.03
C PHE A 184 7.34 0.10 1.80
N ILE A 185 6.13 -0.44 1.98
CA ILE A 185 5.35 -1.08 0.91
C ILE A 185 4.00 -0.39 0.79
N VAL A 186 3.75 0.23 -0.37
CA VAL A 186 2.41 0.72 -0.71
C VAL A 186 1.68 -0.35 -1.53
N LYS A 187 0.62 -0.88 -0.96
CA LYS A 187 -0.28 -1.81 -1.65
C LYS A 187 -1.37 -1.01 -2.36
N ALA A 188 -1.28 -0.95 -3.69
CA ALA A 188 -2.16 -0.16 -4.54
C ALA A 188 -2.83 -1.07 -5.57
N ARG A 189 -4.07 -1.49 -5.28
CA ARG A 189 -4.84 -2.46 -6.09
C ARG A 189 -4.05 -3.76 -6.33
N THR A 190 -3.56 -3.98 -7.54
CA THR A 190 -2.80 -5.17 -7.95
C THR A 190 -1.29 -5.00 -7.88
N LEU A 191 -0.80 -3.84 -7.47
CA LEU A 191 0.63 -3.53 -7.37
C LEU A 191 1.07 -3.38 -5.93
N ASN A 192 2.26 -3.89 -5.64
CA ASN A 192 3.04 -3.59 -4.45
C ASN A 192 4.23 -2.71 -4.86
N VAL A 193 4.30 -1.51 -4.30
CA VAL A 193 5.37 -0.53 -4.53
C VAL A 193 6.25 -0.49 -3.31
N GLU A 194 7.46 -1.03 -3.42
CA GLU A 194 8.42 -1.20 -2.33
C GLU A 194 9.54 -0.16 -2.46
N VAL A 195 9.85 0.50 -1.35
CA VAL A 195 10.89 1.55 -1.28
C VAL A 195 11.64 1.49 0.05
N LEU A 196 12.85 2.07 0.09
CA LEU A 196 13.70 2.15 1.30
C LEU A 196 13.89 3.57 1.84
N GLY A 197 13.41 4.59 1.09
CA GLY A 197 13.56 6.00 1.41
C GLY A 197 13.56 6.82 0.12
N THR A 198 12.39 7.21 -0.35
CA THR A 198 12.13 7.54 -1.75
C THR A 198 11.02 8.59 -1.81
N ARG A 199 11.06 9.46 -2.83
CA ARG A 199 9.98 10.37 -3.19
C ARG A 199 9.32 9.89 -4.47
N PHE A 200 8.02 9.63 -4.43
CA PHE A 200 7.29 9.06 -5.57
C PHE A 200 5.80 9.36 -5.49
N ASN A 201 5.15 9.34 -6.64
CA ASN A 201 3.69 9.46 -6.77
C ASN A 201 3.08 8.13 -7.21
N ILE A 202 1.93 7.77 -6.64
CA ILE A 202 1.11 6.63 -7.09
C ILE A 202 -0.28 7.15 -7.43
N LEU A 203 -0.78 6.78 -8.63
CA LEU A 203 -2.14 6.98 -9.08
C LEU A 203 -2.80 5.60 -9.23
N ALA A 204 -3.79 5.29 -8.38
CA ALA A 204 -4.43 3.98 -8.29
C ALA A 204 -5.94 4.09 -7.94
N TYR A 205 -6.65 5.00 -8.59
CA TYR A 205 -8.10 5.12 -8.38
C TYR A 205 -8.85 3.89 -8.92
N PRO A 206 -9.87 3.40 -8.19
CA PRO A 206 -10.64 2.21 -8.58
C PRO A 206 -11.29 2.32 -9.97
N GLU A 207 -11.77 3.51 -10.32
CA GLU A 207 -12.45 3.78 -11.59
C GLU A 207 -11.51 3.90 -12.79
N VAL A 208 -10.19 3.99 -12.57
CA VAL A 208 -9.19 4.10 -13.63
C VAL A 208 -8.62 2.73 -13.96
N LYS A 209 -8.53 2.42 -15.26
CA LYS A 209 -8.00 1.13 -15.75
C LYS A 209 -6.48 1.00 -15.68
N GLN A 210 -5.81 2.05 -15.27
CA GLN A 210 -4.36 2.11 -15.17
C GLN A 210 -3.93 2.46 -13.74
N ILE A 211 -2.85 1.85 -13.30
CA ILE A 211 -2.12 2.24 -12.11
C ILE A 211 -0.81 2.84 -12.58
N ALA A 212 -0.46 4.02 -12.10
CA ALA A 212 0.81 4.66 -12.43
C ALA A 212 1.64 4.89 -11.19
N THR A 213 2.94 4.63 -11.29
CA THR A 213 3.94 4.94 -10.26
C THR A 213 5.03 5.77 -10.88
N THR A 214 5.22 7.01 -10.41
CA THR A 214 6.23 7.95 -10.91
C THR A 214 7.28 8.19 -9.85
N LEU A 215 8.54 7.98 -10.18
CA LEU A 215 9.65 8.16 -9.27
C LEU A 215 10.28 9.54 -9.43
N GLU A 216 10.40 10.29 -8.32
CA GLU A 216 11.07 11.59 -8.28
C GLU A 216 12.49 11.48 -7.73
N GLU A 217 12.69 10.79 -6.60
CA GLU A 217 14.02 10.62 -5.97
C GLU A 217 14.16 9.25 -5.32
N GLY A 218 15.32 8.63 -5.45
CA GLY A 218 15.64 7.34 -4.84
C GLY A 218 15.50 6.17 -5.80
N SER A 219 14.86 5.09 -5.35
CA SER A 219 14.61 3.90 -6.15
C SER A 219 13.29 3.24 -5.74
N VAL A 220 12.57 2.69 -6.72
CA VAL A 220 11.31 2.00 -6.51
C VAL A 220 11.38 0.60 -7.11
N ARG A 221 10.91 -0.38 -6.36
CA ARG A 221 10.66 -1.73 -6.83
C ARG A 221 9.16 -1.97 -6.88
N VAL A 222 8.61 -2.27 -8.07
CA VAL A 222 7.19 -2.55 -8.27
C VAL A 222 7.01 -4.03 -8.57
N CYS A 223 6.14 -4.70 -7.80
CA CYS A 223 5.78 -6.10 -7.98
C CYS A 223 4.27 -6.21 -8.25
N LEU A 224 3.86 -7.20 -9.07
CA LEU A 224 2.46 -7.57 -9.17
C LEU A 224 2.09 -8.51 -8.03
N GLN A 225 0.94 -8.28 -7.37
CA GLN A 225 0.48 -9.13 -6.24
C GLN A 225 0.29 -10.60 -6.65
N ASP A 226 -0.22 -10.85 -7.86
CA ASP A 226 -0.51 -12.21 -8.33
C ASP A 226 0.71 -12.90 -8.98
N ASN A 227 1.83 -12.20 -9.15
CA ASN A 227 2.99 -12.72 -9.84
C ASN A 227 4.29 -12.06 -9.39
N ASP A 228 4.85 -12.52 -8.29
CA ASP A 228 6.13 -12.05 -7.73
C ASP A 228 7.33 -12.17 -8.70
N LYS A 229 7.16 -12.89 -9.83
CA LYS A 229 8.21 -12.99 -10.86
C LYS A 229 8.28 -11.79 -11.78
N LYS A 230 7.21 -10.97 -11.84
CA LYS A 230 7.22 -9.72 -12.63
C LYS A 230 7.58 -8.55 -11.71
N VAL A 231 8.84 -8.20 -11.69
CA VAL A 231 9.41 -7.10 -10.91
C VAL A 231 9.92 -6.03 -11.86
N TYR A 232 9.60 -4.78 -11.56
CA TYR A 232 10.06 -3.60 -12.29
C TYR A 232 10.85 -2.72 -11.35
N HIS A 233 11.93 -2.13 -11.84
CA HIS A 233 12.74 -1.17 -11.09
C HIS A 233 12.66 0.17 -11.80
N LEU A 234 12.39 1.23 -11.04
CA LEU A 234 12.37 2.60 -11.55
C LEU A 234 13.59 3.36 -11.04
N VAL A 235 14.11 4.21 -11.90
CA VAL A 235 15.07 5.26 -11.58
C VAL A 235 14.38 6.63 -11.64
N PRO A 236 14.97 7.69 -11.07
CA PRO A 236 14.37 9.03 -11.11
C PRO A 236 13.97 9.44 -12.53
N ASP A 237 12.82 10.15 -12.61
CA ASP A 237 12.17 10.58 -13.86
C ASP A 237 11.63 9.42 -14.72
N GLU A 238 11.39 8.25 -14.11
CA GLU A 238 10.65 7.18 -14.75
C GLU A 238 9.23 7.02 -14.16
N GLN A 239 8.31 6.69 -15.06
CA GLN A 239 6.95 6.31 -14.71
C GLN A 239 6.64 4.92 -15.23
N LEU A 240 6.21 4.03 -14.34
CA LEU A 240 5.58 2.77 -14.70
C LEU A 240 4.07 2.99 -14.82
N VAL A 241 3.49 2.59 -15.95
CA VAL A 241 2.04 2.56 -16.18
C VAL A 241 1.60 1.11 -16.38
N TYR A 242 0.83 0.58 -15.45
CA TYR A 242 0.27 -0.76 -15.52
C TYR A 242 -1.19 -0.71 -15.95
N ASN A 243 -1.51 -1.35 -17.08
CA ASN A 243 -2.88 -1.50 -17.55
C ASN A 243 -3.48 -2.79 -16.99
N ILE A 244 -4.53 -2.67 -16.19
CA ILE A 244 -5.16 -3.79 -15.48
C ILE A 244 -5.88 -4.72 -16.45
N ASP A 245 -6.58 -4.18 -17.46
CA ASP A 245 -7.39 -4.96 -18.39
C ASP A 245 -6.50 -5.87 -19.26
N PHE A 246 -5.30 -5.39 -19.62
CA PHE A 246 -4.38 -6.12 -20.52
C PHE A 246 -3.25 -6.84 -19.75
N GLY A 247 -3.05 -6.56 -18.47
CA GLY A 247 -1.95 -7.13 -17.68
C GLY A 247 -0.56 -6.72 -18.16
N VAL A 248 -0.44 -5.52 -18.79
CA VAL A 248 0.79 -5.01 -19.40
C VAL A 248 1.29 -3.80 -18.63
N ALA A 249 2.58 -3.79 -18.32
CA ALA A 249 3.29 -2.65 -17.77
C ALA A 249 4.19 -2.02 -18.84
N ASP A 250 4.22 -0.71 -18.87
CA ASP A 250 5.13 0.10 -19.68
C ASP A 250 5.89 1.08 -18.79
N ILE A 251 7.18 1.30 -19.08
CA ILE A 251 8.01 2.28 -18.37
C ILE A 251 8.40 3.35 -19.36
N LYS A 252 8.13 4.60 -19.01
CA LYS A 252 8.47 5.77 -19.83
C LYS A 252 9.25 6.82 -19.04
N GLN A 253 10.10 7.57 -19.74
CA GLN A 253 10.74 8.76 -19.19
C GLN A 253 9.74 9.90 -19.13
N VAL A 254 9.74 10.63 -18.02
CA VAL A 254 8.83 11.74 -17.75
C VAL A 254 9.54 12.85 -16.99
N VAL A 255 8.92 14.01 -16.88
CA VAL A 255 9.28 15.03 -15.90
C VAL A 255 8.49 14.72 -14.63
N SER A 256 9.11 14.09 -13.64
CA SER A 256 8.42 13.58 -12.44
C SER A 256 7.70 14.66 -11.66
N ALA A 257 8.22 15.89 -11.65
CA ALA A 257 7.61 17.05 -11.00
C ALA A 257 6.20 17.35 -11.51
N ASP A 258 5.93 17.15 -12.80
CA ASP A 258 4.62 17.40 -13.40
C ASP A 258 3.54 16.45 -12.84
N TYR A 259 3.94 15.23 -12.48
CA TYR A 259 3.03 14.21 -11.90
C TYR A 259 2.80 14.37 -10.40
N SER A 260 3.54 15.26 -9.75
CA SER A 260 3.35 15.63 -8.33
C SER A 260 2.83 17.05 -8.13
N ASP A 261 2.65 17.83 -9.21
CA ASP A 261 2.22 19.24 -9.20
C ASP A 261 0.78 19.43 -8.69
N TRP A 262 -0.02 18.36 -8.72
CA TRP A 262 -1.36 18.37 -8.15
C TRP A 262 -1.39 18.75 -6.66
N ARG A 263 -0.31 18.50 -5.91
CA ARG A 263 -0.16 18.92 -4.50
C ARG A 263 -0.34 20.43 -4.33
N GLU A 264 0.11 21.19 -5.31
CA GLU A 264 0.04 22.65 -5.33
C GLU A 264 -1.11 23.19 -6.20
N GLY A 265 -1.90 22.30 -6.79
CA GLY A 265 -3.08 22.66 -7.57
C GLY A 265 -2.92 22.63 -9.08
N GLY A 266 -1.79 22.12 -9.59
CA GLY A 266 -1.62 21.85 -11.00
C GLY A 266 -2.46 20.65 -11.46
N LEU A 267 -2.75 20.58 -12.75
CA LEU A 267 -3.45 19.44 -13.37
C LEU A 267 -2.76 19.09 -14.68
N LEU A 268 -2.21 17.87 -14.73
CA LEU A 268 -1.62 17.32 -15.95
C LEU A 268 -2.57 16.26 -16.53
N PHE A 269 -2.98 16.46 -17.79
CA PHE A 269 -3.64 15.46 -18.60
C PHE A 269 -2.73 15.08 -19.75
N ASP A 270 -2.25 13.84 -19.77
CA ASP A 270 -1.40 13.30 -20.83
C ASP A 270 -2.14 12.17 -21.54
N ASN A 271 -2.71 12.49 -22.73
CA ASN A 271 -3.50 11.55 -23.54
C ASN A 271 -4.73 10.97 -22.80
N TYR A 272 -5.37 11.77 -21.93
CA TYR A 272 -6.59 11.36 -21.22
C TYR A 272 -7.82 11.45 -22.11
N SER A 273 -8.77 10.53 -21.92
CA SER A 273 -10.09 10.67 -22.56
C SER A 273 -10.88 11.82 -21.90
N PHE A 274 -11.75 12.47 -22.68
CA PHE A 274 -12.60 13.53 -22.14
C PHE A 274 -13.42 13.05 -20.93
N SER A 275 -13.93 11.82 -20.98
CA SER A 275 -14.66 11.23 -19.84
C SER A 275 -13.79 11.06 -18.59
N ASP A 276 -12.49 10.76 -18.75
CA ASP A 276 -11.57 10.67 -17.62
C ASP A 276 -11.24 12.05 -17.04
N ILE A 277 -11.04 13.04 -17.93
CA ILE A 277 -10.84 14.45 -17.54
C ILE A 277 -12.03 14.93 -16.71
N ILE A 278 -13.25 14.69 -17.16
CA ILE A 278 -14.45 15.08 -16.42
C ILE A 278 -14.49 14.45 -15.04
N ARG A 279 -14.18 13.15 -14.91
CA ARG A 279 -14.12 12.47 -13.61
C ARG A 279 -13.06 13.09 -12.69
N ILE A 280 -11.90 13.42 -13.22
CA ILE A 280 -10.83 14.07 -12.45
C ILE A 280 -11.29 15.47 -12.00
N LEU A 281 -11.91 16.26 -12.87
CA LEU A 281 -12.42 17.59 -12.51
C LEU A 281 -13.51 17.52 -11.44
N GLN A 282 -14.47 16.59 -11.57
CA GLN A 282 -15.50 16.36 -10.55
C GLN A 282 -14.88 16.11 -9.19
N ARG A 283 -13.89 15.22 -9.15
CA ARG A 283 -13.18 14.85 -7.92
C ARG A 283 -12.35 16.01 -7.39
N THR A 284 -11.56 16.65 -8.24
CA THR A 284 -10.60 17.70 -7.85
C THR A 284 -11.28 18.97 -7.35
N TYR A 285 -12.41 19.34 -7.95
CA TYR A 285 -13.15 20.56 -7.60
C TYR A 285 -14.39 20.31 -6.74
N GLY A 286 -14.76 19.05 -6.53
CA GLY A 286 -15.96 18.69 -5.75
C GLY A 286 -17.25 19.16 -6.42
N VAL A 287 -17.34 19.03 -7.75
CA VAL A 287 -18.47 19.46 -8.59
C VAL A 287 -19.16 18.28 -9.26
N ASN A 288 -20.39 18.46 -9.69
CA ASN A 288 -21.14 17.49 -10.47
C ASN A 288 -21.13 17.91 -11.94
N VAL A 289 -20.77 17.00 -12.84
CA VAL A 289 -20.82 17.27 -14.28
C VAL A 289 -21.89 16.39 -14.93
N HIS A 290 -22.83 17.02 -15.59
CA HIS A 290 -23.96 16.40 -16.27
C HIS A 290 -23.68 16.40 -17.79
N LEU A 291 -23.35 15.23 -18.33
CA LEU A 291 -23.13 15.02 -19.75
C LEU A 291 -24.46 14.73 -20.46
N GLN A 292 -24.87 15.57 -21.39
CA GLN A 292 -26.05 15.34 -22.22
C GLN A 292 -25.75 14.44 -23.43
N THR A 293 -24.48 14.29 -23.82
CA THR A 293 -24.03 13.50 -24.95
C THR A 293 -22.76 12.73 -24.62
N SER A 294 -22.60 11.56 -25.22
CA SER A 294 -21.38 10.75 -25.11
C SER A 294 -20.42 10.93 -26.30
N VAL A 295 -20.72 11.82 -27.22
CA VAL A 295 -19.95 12.00 -28.46
C VAL A 295 -18.49 12.36 -28.20
N TYR A 296 -18.23 13.15 -27.17
CA TYR A 296 -16.87 13.59 -26.83
C TYR A 296 -16.06 12.62 -25.94
N ASN A 297 -16.67 11.57 -25.40
CA ASN A 297 -16.09 10.73 -24.37
C ASN A 297 -14.72 10.16 -24.71
N ASN A 298 -14.48 9.84 -25.99
CA ASN A 298 -13.24 9.21 -26.46
C ASN A 298 -12.20 10.21 -27.01
N ASN A 299 -12.50 11.50 -27.03
CA ASN A 299 -11.52 12.50 -27.44
C ASN A 299 -10.32 12.46 -26.49
N LYS A 300 -9.12 12.32 -27.05
CA LYS A 300 -7.87 12.30 -26.28
C LYS A 300 -7.30 13.70 -26.21
N ILE A 301 -6.96 14.13 -25.00
CA ILE A 301 -6.51 15.49 -24.73
C ILE A 301 -5.21 15.41 -23.92
N THR A 302 -4.24 16.23 -24.34
CA THR A 302 -3.02 16.49 -23.58
C THR A 302 -2.98 17.97 -23.27
N VAL A 303 -3.01 18.32 -21.99
CA VAL A 303 -2.97 19.71 -21.52
C VAL A 303 -2.42 19.75 -20.10
N HIS A 304 -1.65 20.78 -19.80
CA HIS A 304 -1.16 21.07 -18.45
C HIS A 304 -1.76 22.41 -18.00
N PHE A 305 -2.57 22.37 -16.95
CA PHE A 305 -3.13 23.55 -16.30
C PHE A 305 -2.24 24.01 -15.17
N ASN A 306 -2.06 25.32 -15.06
CA ASN A 306 -1.30 25.93 -13.98
C ASN A 306 -1.95 25.68 -12.62
N LYS A 307 -1.19 25.98 -11.57
CA LYS A 307 -1.64 25.83 -10.18
C LYS A 307 -2.88 26.68 -9.90
N ASN A 308 -3.89 26.04 -9.31
CA ASN A 308 -5.15 26.68 -8.88
C ASN A 308 -5.94 27.34 -10.04
N GLU A 309 -5.91 26.74 -11.23
CA GLU A 309 -6.71 27.20 -12.36
C GLU A 309 -8.22 27.16 -12.02
N SER A 310 -8.97 28.15 -12.47
CA SER A 310 -10.41 28.20 -12.24
C SER A 310 -11.16 27.21 -13.13
N LEU A 311 -12.31 26.70 -12.67
CA LEU A 311 -13.15 25.83 -13.49
C LEU A 311 -13.61 26.50 -14.78
N GLU A 312 -13.90 27.81 -14.71
CA GLU A 312 -14.29 28.62 -15.90
C GLU A 312 -13.20 28.58 -16.96
N ASN A 313 -11.96 28.83 -16.59
CA ASN A 313 -10.80 28.79 -17.50
C ASN A 313 -10.57 27.41 -18.08
N ILE A 314 -10.67 26.37 -17.22
CA ILE A 314 -10.54 24.96 -17.66
C ILE A 314 -11.60 24.63 -18.72
N PHE A 315 -12.88 24.92 -18.46
CA PHE A 315 -13.94 24.63 -19.42
C PHE A 315 -13.90 25.52 -20.66
N MET A 316 -13.42 26.76 -20.53
CA MET A 316 -13.15 27.62 -21.67
C MET A 316 -12.11 27.00 -22.61
N LEU A 317 -10.99 26.51 -22.06
CA LEU A 317 -9.95 25.85 -22.85
C LEU A 317 -10.43 24.50 -23.42
N LEU A 318 -11.16 23.69 -22.64
CA LEU A 318 -11.74 22.43 -23.13
C LEU A 318 -12.71 22.66 -24.30
N LYS A 319 -13.49 23.75 -24.27
CA LYS A 319 -14.35 24.14 -25.38
C LYS A 319 -13.55 24.49 -26.65
N GLU A 320 -12.40 25.14 -26.51
CA GLU A 320 -11.51 25.42 -27.64
C GLU A 320 -10.88 24.14 -28.22
N LEU A 321 -10.50 23.19 -27.34
CA LEU A 321 -9.88 21.92 -27.73
C LEU A 321 -10.87 20.93 -28.33
N ILE A 322 -12.15 21.02 -28.00
CA ILE A 322 -13.22 20.11 -28.44
C ILE A 322 -14.26 20.89 -29.26
N PRO A 323 -14.20 20.84 -30.59
CA PRO A 323 -15.17 21.54 -31.45
C PRO A 323 -16.61 21.09 -31.14
N GLY A 324 -17.47 22.06 -30.89
CA GLY A 324 -18.90 21.83 -30.63
C GLY A 324 -19.25 21.60 -29.16
N LEU A 325 -18.27 21.53 -28.25
CA LEU A 325 -18.54 21.46 -26.83
C LEU A 325 -19.13 22.77 -26.31
N GLU A 326 -20.32 22.69 -25.75
CA GLU A 326 -20.96 23.80 -25.03
C GLU A 326 -21.05 23.44 -23.54
N TYR A 327 -20.86 24.45 -22.68
CA TYR A 327 -20.96 24.24 -21.23
C TYR A 327 -21.68 25.37 -20.53
N ARG A 328 -22.29 25.06 -19.38
CA ARG A 328 -22.92 26.01 -18.47
C ARG A 328 -22.58 25.60 -17.03
N ILE A 329 -22.06 26.53 -16.26
CA ILE A 329 -21.71 26.34 -14.86
C ILE A 329 -22.78 27.00 -13.99
N GLU A 330 -23.39 26.23 -13.09
CA GLU A 330 -24.39 26.68 -12.12
C GLU A 330 -23.97 26.20 -10.73
N ASN A 331 -23.29 27.05 -9.97
CA ASN A 331 -22.72 26.70 -8.66
C ASN A 331 -21.77 25.48 -8.74
N LYS A 332 -22.23 24.33 -8.20
CA LYS A 332 -21.47 23.05 -8.22
C LYS A 332 -21.92 22.12 -9.35
N ASP A 333 -22.88 22.50 -10.16
CA ASP A 333 -23.39 21.71 -11.27
C ASP A 333 -22.91 22.29 -12.59
N ILE A 334 -22.34 21.44 -13.44
CA ILE A 334 -21.82 21.80 -14.76
C ILE A 334 -22.54 20.95 -15.80
N PHE A 335 -23.18 21.61 -16.73
CA PHE A 335 -23.96 20.98 -17.81
C PHE A 335 -23.18 21.06 -19.10
N LEU A 336 -22.93 19.91 -19.75
CA LEU A 336 -22.19 19.78 -21.00
C LEU A 336 -23.13 19.29 -22.11
N LYS A 337 -23.06 19.96 -23.29
CA LYS A 337 -23.83 19.64 -24.51
C LYS A 337 -22.89 19.31 -25.66
#